data_21910fd7e35f72941a037abea53fb20b
#
_entry.id   21910fd7e35f72941a037abea53fb20b
#
_cell.length_a   1.000
_cell.length_b   1.000
_cell.length_c   1.000
_cell.angle_alpha   90.00
_cell.angle_beta   90.00
_cell.angle_gamma   90.00
#
_symmetry.space_group_name_H-M   'P 1'
#
loop_
_entity.id
_entity.type
_entity.pdbx_description
1 polymer ?
#
loop_
_entity_poly.entity_id
_entity_poly.type
_entity_poly.pdbx_seq_one_letter_code
_entity_poly.pdbx_strand_id
1 'polypeptide(L)'
;TSSLVGSEMCIRDRQIPSFKANDRIVFLGNSITEGGHYHSYIWLYYMTHFPELPLRIYNGGIGGDCASHMVFRFDSDIKIKKPTYLVCSFGMNDSGYDGYNKPGYDKYANKQVEYANTEFGKLQQQILADKKIKNVVLLGSSPYDENVKLEGVETLHGKNETIKRIIEMQAEVAQKRGWGFVNFNTVMCELNKEIQQSDSTATFCGGDRIHPDKDGHMVMAYLFLKAQGLAGKEVAYFHINATNRKAMEERNCRITHIKNENDTISFSYLSRSLPFPVDTIPRWGTKGTARDAVRQIPFMQEMNQEIMKVTDLHGNFRVTIDGTEIGCWDSNELSKGINLAEITCTPQYQQSLSIMYLNEERCAIEKRLRQYMAMQYVFFKHRGLLFADNKAALDAAKAERESHYLVKYLYTNYTQAMFPQIREAWQAEIDQLITQIYKINKPLTRLIKIERIKE
;
A
#
# COMPACT_ATOMS: atom_id res chain seq x y z
N THR A 1 10.37 10.39 -19.80
CA THR A 1 9.62 9.20 -19.31
C THR A 1 8.45 9.51 -18.38
N SER A 2 8.21 10.74 -17.99
CA SER A 2 7.17 11.11 -17.01
C SER A 2 5.81 11.50 -17.60
N SER A 3 5.58 11.39 -18.92
CA SER A 3 4.38 11.93 -19.56
C SER A 3 3.18 10.96 -19.63
N LEU A 4 3.42 9.64 -19.58
CA LEU A 4 2.34 8.65 -19.74
C LEU A 4 1.43 8.49 -18.52
N VAL A 5 1.98 8.55 -17.32
CA VAL A 5 1.17 8.48 -16.08
C VAL A 5 0.37 9.77 -15.84
N GLY A 6 0.69 10.85 -16.54
CA GLY A 6 0.05 12.16 -16.38
C GLY A 6 -1.10 12.46 -17.33
N SER A 7 -1.20 11.80 -18.49
CA SER A 7 -2.13 12.22 -19.57
C SER A 7 -3.39 11.37 -19.74
N GLU A 8 -3.44 10.17 -19.17
CA GLU A 8 -4.62 9.30 -19.24
C GLU A 8 -4.96 8.63 -17.92
N MET A 9 -5.00 9.38 -16.82
CA MET A 9 -5.84 8.97 -15.70
C MET A 9 -7.28 9.03 -16.23
N CYS A 10 -7.73 7.85 -16.66
CA CYS A 10 -8.94 7.65 -17.43
C CYS A 10 -10.12 8.44 -16.87
N ILE A 11 -10.90 9.01 -17.74
CA ILE A 11 -12.16 9.75 -17.60
C ILE A 11 -13.13 9.22 -16.50
N ARG A 12 -12.82 8.09 -15.84
CA ARG A 12 -13.63 7.44 -14.79
C ARG A 12 -13.02 7.43 -13.39
N ASP A 13 -11.75 7.75 -13.19
CA ASP A 13 -11.16 7.83 -11.84
C ASP A 13 -11.63 9.14 -11.17
N ARG A 14 -12.66 9.02 -10.33
CA ARG A 14 -13.10 10.13 -9.49
C ARG A 14 -12.19 10.21 -8.28
N GLN A 15 -11.81 11.43 -7.90
CA GLN A 15 -11.13 11.65 -6.64
C GLN A 15 -11.92 10.96 -5.51
N ILE A 16 -11.23 10.07 -4.80
CA ILE A 16 -11.80 9.35 -3.66
C ILE A 16 -11.55 10.13 -2.36
N PRO A 17 -12.42 10.03 -1.34
CA PRO A 17 -12.20 10.74 -0.09
C PRO A 17 -10.91 10.34 0.60
N SER A 18 -10.11 11.31 1.03
CA SER A 18 -8.98 11.07 1.94
C SER A 18 -9.49 10.58 3.30
N PHE A 19 -8.67 9.81 4.00
CA PHE A 19 -9.01 9.32 5.33
C PHE A 19 -9.06 10.44 6.35
N LYS A 20 -9.91 10.27 7.36
CA LYS A 20 -10.11 11.24 8.45
C LYS A 20 -9.69 10.63 9.79
N ALA A 21 -9.47 11.48 10.78
CA ALA A 21 -9.17 11.04 12.14
C ALA A 21 -10.22 10.05 12.63
N ASN A 22 -9.76 8.98 13.25
CA ASN A 22 -10.57 7.88 13.80
C ASN A 22 -11.31 7.03 12.76
N ASP A 23 -11.01 7.18 11.47
CA ASP A 23 -11.54 6.25 10.47
C ASP A 23 -11.07 4.82 10.75
N ARG A 24 -12.01 3.91 10.55
CA ARG A 24 -11.80 2.46 10.57
C ARG A 24 -11.94 1.96 9.14
N ILE A 25 -10.78 1.83 8.49
CA ILE A 25 -10.69 1.49 7.07
C ILE A 25 -10.53 -0.02 6.94
N VAL A 26 -11.43 -0.69 6.25
CA VAL A 26 -11.31 -2.13 5.98
C VAL A 26 -11.06 -2.34 4.50
N PHE A 27 -9.97 -3.02 4.18
CA PHE A 27 -9.67 -3.49 2.82
C PHE A 27 -10.21 -4.91 2.66
N LEU A 28 -11.36 -5.05 2.04
CA LEU A 28 -11.99 -6.32 1.70
C LEU A 28 -11.47 -6.80 0.35
N GLY A 29 -10.92 -8.00 0.28
CA GLY A 29 -10.33 -8.52 -0.96
C GLY A 29 -9.94 -9.99 -0.90
N ASN A 30 -9.22 -10.42 -1.91
CA ASN A 30 -8.69 -11.77 -2.08
C ASN A 30 -7.23 -11.91 -1.58
N SER A 31 -6.46 -12.86 -2.15
CA SER A 31 -5.05 -13.09 -1.83
C SER A 31 -4.15 -11.87 -1.99
N ILE A 32 -4.42 -11.01 -2.98
CA ILE A 32 -3.64 -9.77 -3.21
C ILE A 32 -3.82 -8.82 -2.02
N THR A 33 -5.03 -8.70 -1.49
CA THR A 33 -5.30 -7.92 -0.28
C THR A 33 -4.79 -8.63 0.98
N GLU A 34 -4.93 -9.95 1.07
CA GLU A 34 -4.37 -10.74 2.19
C GLU A 34 -2.86 -10.58 2.30
N GLY A 35 -2.15 -10.52 1.15
CA GLY A 35 -0.71 -10.26 1.07
C GLY A 35 -0.27 -8.96 1.73
N GLY A 36 -1.12 -7.94 1.72
CA GLY A 36 -1.13 -6.85 2.69
C GLY A 36 -0.29 -5.63 2.38
N HIS A 37 0.70 -5.70 1.50
CA HIS A 37 1.67 -4.60 1.38
C HIS A 37 1.06 -3.28 0.88
N TYR A 38 0.15 -3.27 -0.11
CA TYR A 38 -0.35 -2.00 -0.64
C TYR A 38 -1.11 -1.18 0.40
N HIS A 39 -2.01 -1.77 1.19
CA HIS A 39 -2.73 -1.03 2.22
C HIS A 39 -1.84 -0.70 3.44
N SER A 40 -0.78 -1.49 3.68
CA SER A 40 0.24 -1.17 4.67
C SER A 40 1.07 0.05 4.24
N TYR A 41 1.46 0.17 2.96
CA TYR A 41 2.14 1.34 2.42
C TYR A 41 1.23 2.59 2.40
N ILE A 42 -0.06 2.44 2.10
CA ILE A 42 -1.03 3.53 2.24
C ILE A 42 -1.07 4.02 3.69
N TRP A 43 -1.12 3.10 4.67
CA TRP A 43 -1.12 3.49 6.08
C TRP A 43 0.21 4.12 6.51
N LEU A 44 1.34 3.57 6.07
CA LEU A 44 2.66 4.14 6.32
C LEU A 44 2.77 5.58 5.80
N TYR A 45 2.22 5.86 4.62
CA TYR A 45 2.14 7.22 4.10
C TYR A 45 1.35 8.13 5.05
N TYR A 46 0.21 7.70 5.54
CA TYR A 46 -0.56 8.48 6.52
C TYR A 46 0.17 8.63 7.87
N MET A 47 0.85 7.58 8.35
CA MET A 47 1.65 7.64 9.58
C MET A 47 2.79 8.65 9.51
N THR A 48 3.37 8.85 8.33
CA THR A 48 4.51 9.76 8.12
C THR A 48 4.07 11.16 7.70
N HIS A 49 3.14 11.28 6.76
CA HIS A 49 2.72 12.58 6.21
C HIS A 49 1.65 13.30 7.05
N PHE A 50 0.86 12.56 7.81
CA PHE A 50 -0.22 13.09 8.64
C PHE A 50 -0.13 12.57 10.08
N PRO A 51 0.96 12.86 10.81
CA PRO A 51 1.23 12.29 12.13
C PRO A 51 0.15 12.64 13.18
N GLU A 52 -0.62 13.71 12.97
CA GLU A 52 -1.73 14.12 13.84
C GLU A 52 -3.06 13.45 13.50
N LEU A 53 -3.08 12.53 12.51
CA LEU A 53 -4.29 11.88 12.04
C LEU A 53 -4.34 10.40 12.47
N PRO A 54 -4.77 10.07 13.69
CA PRO A 54 -4.90 8.69 14.10
C PRO A 54 -6.02 8.01 13.30
N LEU A 55 -5.71 6.90 12.67
CA LEU A 55 -6.66 6.07 11.94
C LEU A 55 -6.28 4.60 12.09
N ARG A 56 -7.16 3.70 11.62
CA ARG A 56 -6.91 2.28 11.69
C ARG A 56 -7.27 1.58 10.38
N ILE A 57 -6.29 0.91 9.79
CA ILE A 57 -6.48 0.08 8.62
C ILE A 57 -6.51 -1.39 9.02
N TYR A 58 -7.45 -2.13 8.46
CA TYR A 58 -7.63 -3.56 8.69
C TYR A 58 -7.49 -4.31 7.38
N ASN A 59 -6.72 -5.37 7.40
CA ASN A 59 -6.69 -6.35 6.34
C ASN A 59 -7.95 -7.23 6.41
N GLY A 60 -8.75 -7.21 5.37
CA GLY A 60 -9.95 -8.03 5.18
C GLY A 60 -9.80 -9.00 4.00
N GLY A 61 -8.56 -9.27 3.52
CA GLY A 61 -8.29 -10.21 2.44
C GLY A 61 -8.33 -11.67 2.89
N ILE A 62 -8.78 -12.56 1.98
CA ILE A 62 -8.64 -14.02 2.10
C ILE A 62 -8.28 -14.59 0.73
N GLY A 63 -7.26 -15.45 0.69
CA GLY A 63 -6.80 -16.09 -0.54
C GLY A 63 -7.92 -16.85 -1.26
N GLY A 64 -8.02 -16.70 -2.58
CA GLY A 64 -9.01 -17.36 -3.39
C GLY A 64 -10.41 -16.70 -3.41
N ASP A 65 -10.62 -15.63 -2.64
CA ASP A 65 -11.95 -15.00 -2.57
C ASP A 65 -12.43 -14.42 -3.90
N CYS A 66 -13.71 -14.68 -4.16
CA CYS A 66 -14.56 -14.05 -5.15
C CYS A 66 -15.63 -13.20 -4.44
N ALA A 67 -16.42 -12.44 -5.18
CA ALA A 67 -17.54 -11.66 -4.64
C ALA A 67 -18.50 -12.52 -3.80
N SER A 68 -18.79 -13.76 -4.22
CA SER A 68 -19.64 -14.69 -3.48
C SER A 68 -19.11 -15.09 -2.09
N HIS A 69 -17.80 -15.28 -1.98
CA HIS A 69 -17.15 -15.56 -0.70
C HIS A 69 -17.20 -14.35 0.23
N MET A 70 -17.01 -13.15 -0.33
CA MET A 70 -17.12 -11.90 0.41
C MET A 70 -18.52 -11.68 0.96
N VAL A 71 -19.58 -11.99 0.19
CA VAL A 71 -20.98 -12.00 0.64
C VAL A 71 -21.14 -12.91 1.85
N PHE A 72 -20.63 -14.14 1.77
CA PHE A 72 -20.78 -15.11 2.85
C PHE A 72 -20.14 -14.64 4.18
N ARG A 73 -18.98 -14.00 4.14
CA ARG A 73 -18.24 -13.62 5.34
C ARG A 73 -18.40 -12.16 5.77
N PHE A 74 -19.20 -11.38 5.05
CA PHE A 74 -19.31 -9.95 5.29
C PHE A 74 -19.69 -9.62 6.74
N ASP A 75 -20.74 -10.25 7.26
CA ASP A 75 -21.22 -9.96 8.63
C ASP A 75 -20.25 -10.46 9.72
N SER A 76 -19.69 -11.65 9.56
CA SER A 76 -18.89 -12.33 10.58
C SER A 76 -17.39 -11.97 10.55
N ASP A 77 -16.89 -11.34 9.49
CA ASP A 77 -15.48 -10.93 9.38
C ASP A 77 -15.31 -9.42 9.17
N ILE A 78 -16.11 -8.80 8.32
CA ILE A 78 -15.90 -7.40 7.91
C ILE A 78 -16.68 -6.43 8.82
N LYS A 79 -17.95 -6.65 8.99
CA LYS A 79 -18.83 -5.78 9.78
C LYS A 79 -18.45 -5.72 11.27
N ILE A 80 -17.91 -6.81 11.82
CA ILE A 80 -17.39 -6.84 13.21
C ILE A 80 -16.24 -5.88 13.44
N LYS A 81 -15.49 -5.49 12.39
CA LYS A 81 -14.44 -4.46 12.45
C LYS A 81 -15.01 -3.04 12.49
N LYS A 82 -16.33 -2.88 12.39
CA LYS A 82 -17.08 -1.61 12.43
C LYS A 82 -16.51 -0.57 11.45
N PRO A 83 -16.41 -0.88 10.15
CA PRO A 83 -15.81 0.04 9.18
C PRO A 83 -16.60 1.35 9.08
N THR A 84 -15.89 2.48 9.01
CA THR A 84 -16.41 3.78 8.57
C THR A 84 -16.11 4.01 7.09
N TYR A 85 -15.05 3.35 6.62
CA TYR A 85 -14.56 3.42 5.25
C TYR A 85 -14.28 1.99 4.76
N LEU A 86 -14.92 1.57 3.68
CA LEU A 86 -14.74 0.25 3.09
C LEU A 86 -14.07 0.37 1.72
N VAL A 87 -12.98 -0.34 1.54
CA VAL A 87 -12.30 -0.50 0.25
C VAL A 87 -12.50 -1.95 -0.18
N CYS A 88 -13.05 -2.18 -1.38
CA CYS A 88 -13.39 -3.51 -1.85
C CYS A 88 -12.72 -3.82 -3.19
N SER A 89 -12.01 -4.95 -3.27
CA SER A 89 -11.32 -5.43 -4.48
C SER A 89 -11.66 -6.88 -4.76
N PHE A 90 -12.19 -7.16 -5.95
CA PHE A 90 -12.45 -8.50 -6.48
C PHE A 90 -12.27 -8.49 -8.01
N GLY A 91 -12.35 -9.66 -8.65
CA GLY A 91 -12.24 -9.80 -10.12
C GLY A 91 -11.20 -10.82 -10.55
N MET A 92 -10.03 -10.89 -9.89
CA MET A 92 -8.97 -11.83 -10.24
C MET A 92 -9.44 -13.29 -10.20
N ASN A 93 -10.12 -13.71 -9.13
CA ASN A 93 -10.64 -15.05 -8.97
C ASN A 93 -12.05 -15.20 -9.59
N ASP A 94 -12.84 -14.13 -9.61
CA ASP A 94 -14.16 -14.09 -10.23
C ASP A 94 -14.08 -14.35 -11.74
N SER A 95 -12.98 -13.96 -12.40
CA SER A 95 -12.74 -14.27 -13.82
C SER A 95 -12.51 -15.77 -14.06
N GLY A 96 -12.27 -16.57 -13.01
CA GLY A 96 -12.01 -18.00 -13.12
C GLY A 96 -10.65 -18.36 -13.71
N TYR A 97 -10.35 -19.66 -13.82
CA TYR A 97 -9.07 -20.18 -14.29
C TYR A 97 -9.24 -21.30 -15.35
N ASP A 98 -10.22 -22.15 -15.24
CA ASP A 98 -10.27 -23.45 -15.93
C ASP A 98 -10.76 -23.40 -17.38
N GLY A 99 -11.34 -22.29 -17.80
CA GLY A 99 -11.98 -22.16 -19.12
C GLY A 99 -11.12 -21.55 -20.20
N TYR A 100 -9.98 -20.97 -19.85
CA TYR A 100 -9.06 -20.32 -20.79
C TYR A 100 -8.25 -21.34 -21.58
N ASN A 101 -7.73 -20.93 -22.75
CA ASN A 101 -7.00 -21.79 -23.67
C ASN A 101 -7.79 -23.00 -24.20
N LYS A 102 -9.13 -22.95 -24.11
CA LYS A 102 -10.05 -24.03 -24.51
C LYS A 102 -11.10 -23.52 -25.51
N PRO A 103 -11.64 -24.39 -26.37
CA PRO A 103 -12.79 -24.02 -27.21
C PRO A 103 -13.97 -23.54 -26.36
N GLY A 104 -14.60 -22.43 -26.78
CA GLY A 104 -15.76 -21.88 -26.04
C GLY A 104 -15.38 -20.97 -24.85
N TYR A 105 -14.15 -20.50 -24.77
CA TYR A 105 -13.68 -19.61 -23.72
C TYR A 105 -14.56 -18.36 -23.56
N ASP A 106 -15.08 -17.79 -24.66
CA ASP A 106 -15.97 -16.61 -24.61
C ASP A 106 -17.25 -16.88 -23.79
N LYS A 107 -17.85 -18.08 -23.96
CA LYS A 107 -19.02 -18.49 -23.19
C LYS A 107 -18.66 -18.64 -21.71
N TYR A 108 -17.47 -19.18 -21.41
CA TYR A 108 -16.97 -19.29 -20.05
C TYR A 108 -16.76 -17.89 -19.44
N ALA A 109 -16.06 -16.99 -20.12
CA ALA A 109 -15.83 -15.63 -19.66
C ALA A 109 -17.13 -14.86 -19.40
N ASN A 110 -18.11 -14.96 -20.31
CA ASN A 110 -19.44 -14.37 -20.14
C ASN A 110 -20.11 -14.86 -18.85
N LYS A 111 -20.08 -16.16 -18.60
CA LYS A 111 -20.65 -16.76 -17.36
C LYS A 111 -19.95 -16.25 -16.12
N GLN A 112 -18.62 -16.11 -16.13
CA GLN A 112 -17.88 -15.60 -14.99
C GLN A 112 -18.25 -14.13 -14.68
N VAL A 113 -18.34 -13.28 -15.70
CA VAL A 113 -18.74 -11.87 -15.53
C VAL A 113 -20.16 -11.76 -14.99
N GLU A 114 -21.10 -12.55 -15.52
CA GLU A 114 -22.49 -12.56 -15.07
C GLU A 114 -22.61 -13.03 -13.61
N TYR A 115 -21.88 -14.08 -13.24
CA TYR A 115 -21.84 -14.58 -11.87
C TYR A 115 -21.24 -13.54 -10.90
N ALA A 116 -20.11 -12.94 -11.28
CA ALA A 116 -19.48 -11.86 -10.50
C ALA A 116 -20.46 -10.69 -10.27
N ASN A 117 -21.18 -10.27 -11.31
CA ASN A 117 -22.17 -9.19 -11.23
C ASN A 117 -23.33 -9.55 -10.28
N THR A 118 -23.85 -10.78 -10.37
CA THR A 118 -24.92 -11.27 -9.51
C THR A 118 -24.51 -11.26 -8.05
N GLU A 119 -23.35 -11.83 -7.74
CA GLU A 119 -22.85 -11.91 -6.36
C GLU A 119 -22.48 -10.52 -5.81
N PHE A 120 -21.90 -9.67 -6.66
CA PHE A 120 -21.63 -8.28 -6.27
C PHE A 120 -22.92 -7.51 -5.97
N GLY A 121 -24.03 -7.81 -6.66
CA GLY A 121 -25.34 -7.26 -6.33
C GLY A 121 -25.77 -7.56 -4.89
N LYS A 122 -25.52 -8.78 -4.40
CA LYS A 122 -25.78 -9.17 -3.00
C LYS A 122 -24.85 -8.44 -2.03
N LEU A 123 -23.55 -8.34 -2.35
CA LEU A 123 -22.57 -7.61 -1.53
C LEU A 123 -22.95 -6.12 -1.41
N GLN A 124 -23.41 -5.49 -2.51
CA GLN A 124 -23.90 -4.11 -2.48
C GLN A 124 -25.04 -3.93 -1.46
N GLN A 125 -25.98 -4.89 -1.39
CA GLN A 125 -27.10 -4.82 -0.45
C GLN A 125 -26.60 -4.87 1.01
N GLN A 126 -25.64 -5.74 1.31
CA GLN A 126 -25.04 -5.83 2.65
C GLN A 126 -24.30 -4.54 3.04
N ILE A 127 -23.51 -3.98 2.10
CA ILE A 127 -22.79 -2.71 2.31
C ILE A 127 -23.77 -1.56 2.59
N LEU A 128 -24.83 -1.45 1.80
CA LEU A 128 -25.84 -0.38 1.94
C LEU A 128 -26.68 -0.51 3.22
N ALA A 129 -26.83 -1.73 3.73
CA ALA A 129 -27.52 -1.98 4.99
C ALA A 129 -26.72 -1.52 6.22
N ASP A 130 -25.40 -1.49 6.15
CA ASP A 130 -24.57 -1.01 7.26
C ASP A 130 -24.37 0.52 7.20
N LYS A 131 -25.22 1.25 7.92
CA LYS A 131 -25.20 2.73 7.97
C LYS A 131 -23.96 3.34 8.61
N LYS A 132 -23.07 2.53 9.19
CA LYS A 132 -21.78 3.00 9.74
C LYS A 132 -20.75 3.23 8.64
N ILE A 133 -20.87 2.52 7.52
CA ILE A 133 -20.01 2.71 6.35
C ILE A 133 -20.41 4.02 5.68
N LYS A 134 -19.53 5.01 5.75
CA LYS A 134 -19.75 6.36 5.19
C LYS A 134 -19.15 6.50 3.80
N ASN A 135 -18.03 5.84 3.56
CA ASN A 135 -17.31 5.86 2.31
C ASN A 135 -17.10 4.44 1.80
N VAL A 136 -17.33 4.23 0.53
CA VAL A 136 -17.04 2.98 -0.18
C VAL A 136 -16.18 3.31 -1.39
N VAL A 137 -15.11 2.54 -1.56
CA VAL A 137 -14.24 2.62 -2.74
C VAL A 137 -14.10 1.23 -3.33
N LEU A 138 -14.35 1.12 -4.62
CA LEU A 138 -14.09 -0.09 -5.38
C LEU A 138 -12.72 0.00 -6.04
N LEU A 139 -11.93 -1.07 -5.97
CA LEU A 139 -10.66 -1.20 -6.64
C LEU A 139 -10.79 -2.18 -7.80
N GLY A 140 -10.58 -1.71 -9.02
CA GLY A 140 -10.33 -2.60 -10.15
C GLY A 140 -9.07 -3.41 -9.87
N SER A 141 -9.18 -4.74 -9.99
CA SER A 141 -8.09 -5.67 -9.70
C SER A 141 -6.79 -5.30 -10.42
N SER A 142 -5.63 -5.60 -9.83
CA SER A 142 -4.38 -5.67 -10.60
C SER A 142 -4.53 -6.59 -11.82
N PRO A 143 -3.76 -6.43 -12.88
CA PRO A 143 -3.88 -7.28 -14.06
C PRO A 143 -3.41 -8.72 -13.79
N TYR A 144 -3.97 -9.65 -14.56
CA TYR A 144 -3.30 -10.88 -14.89
C TYR A 144 -2.36 -10.59 -16.07
N ASP A 145 -1.04 -10.72 -15.85
CA ASP A 145 -0.06 -10.35 -16.89
C ASP A 145 0.12 -11.48 -17.90
N GLU A 146 -0.56 -11.37 -19.05
CA GLU A 146 -0.48 -12.34 -20.14
C GLU A 146 0.81 -12.22 -20.97
N ASN A 147 1.51 -11.09 -20.89
CA ASN A 147 2.62 -10.75 -21.78
C ASN A 147 3.99 -11.12 -21.22
N VAL A 148 4.13 -11.17 -19.89
CA VAL A 148 5.40 -11.51 -19.25
C VAL A 148 5.83 -12.94 -19.63
N LYS A 149 7.13 -13.13 -19.89
CA LYS A 149 7.70 -14.45 -20.20
C LYS A 149 8.20 -15.12 -18.93
N LEU A 150 7.39 -16.03 -18.36
CA LEU A 150 7.75 -16.81 -17.18
C LEU A 150 7.89 -18.28 -17.56
N GLU A 151 9.04 -18.86 -17.27
CA GLU A 151 9.31 -20.27 -17.54
C GLU A 151 8.47 -21.17 -16.61
N GLY A 152 7.84 -22.20 -17.19
CA GLY A 152 7.02 -23.15 -16.42
C GLY A 152 5.68 -22.62 -15.91
N VAL A 153 5.30 -21.38 -16.20
CA VAL A 153 4.02 -20.79 -15.81
C VAL A 153 3.12 -20.62 -17.02
N GLU A 154 2.01 -21.36 -17.05
CA GLU A 154 1.03 -21.28 -18.13
C GLU A 154 0.44 -19.86 -18.25
N THR A 155 0.23 -19.40 -19.49
CA THR A 155 -0.49 -18.16 -19.76
C THR A 155 -1.95 -18.47 -20.06
N LEU A 156 -2.87 -17.87 -19.33
CA LEU A 156 -4.32 -17.98 -19.54
C LEU A 156 -4.78 -16.84 -20.47
N HIS A 157 -4.76 -17.06 -21.78
CA HIS A 157 -5.10 -16.04 -22.77
C HIS A 157 -6.57 -15.60 -22.67
N GLY A 158 -6.79 -14.30 -22.60
CA GLY A 158 -8.11 -13.67 -22.47
C GLY A 158 -8.57 -13.50 -21.02
N LYS A 159 -7.79 -13.97 -20.02
CA LYS A 159 -8.14 -13.81 -18.62
C LYS A 159 -8.15 -12.33 -18.19
N ASN A 160 -7.15 -11.56 -18.60
CA ASN A 160 -7.11 -10.14 -18.26
C ASN A 160 -8.26 -9.36 -18.93
N GLU A 161 -8.67 -9.76 -20.12
CA GLU A 161 -9.85 -9.16 -20.78
C GLU A 161 -11.15 -9.43 -19.97
N THR A 162 -11.30 -10.64 -19.44
CA THR A 162 -12.42 -10.98 -18.55
C THR A 162 -12.38 -10.12 -17.27
N ILE A 163 -11.18 -9.92 -16.68
CA ILE A 163 -10.99 -9.04 -15.52
C ILE A 163 -11.41 -7.60 -15.86
N LYS A 164 -11.01 -7.07 -17.02
CA LYS A 164 -11.39 -5.70 -17.45
C LYS A 164 -12.91 -5.53 -17.53
N ARG A 165 -13.63 -6.51 -18.04
CA ARG A 165 -15.10 -6.48 -18.10
C ARG A 165 -15.74 -6.46 -16.70
N ILE A 166 -15.15 -7.17 -15.72
CA ILE A 166 -15.59 -7.08 -14.32
C ILE A 166 -15.28 -5.69 -13.75
N ILE A 167 -14.12 -5.11 -14.10
CA ILE A 167 -13.73 -3.75 -13.68
C ILE A 167 -14.69 -2.69 -14.27
N GLU A 168 -15.10 -2.82 -15.51
CA GLU A 168 -16.09 -1.93 -16.13
C GLU A 168 -17.42 -1.97 -15.37
N MET A 169 -17.91 -3.15 -15.04
CA MET A 169 -19.10 -3.34 -14.21
C MET A 169 -18.93 -2.67 -12.83
N GLN A 170 -17.78 -2.84 -12.19
CA GLN A 170 -17.47 -2.16 -10.91
C GLN A 170 -17.50 -0.64 -11.04
N ALA A 171 -16.91 -0.09 -12.11
CA ALA A 171 -16.88 1.35 -12.38
C ALA A 171 -18.30 1.92 -12.59
N GLU A 172 -19.15 1.21 -13.33
CA GLU A 172 -20.57 1.57 -13.53
C GLU A 172 -21.34 1.60 -12.22
N VAL A 173 -21.15 0.60 -11.37
CA VAL A 173 -21.78 0.54 -10.04
C VAL A 173 -21.26 1.67 -9.15
N ALA A 174 -19.95 1.93 -9.13
CA ALA A 174 -19.38 3.03 -8.38
C ALA A 174 -19.97 4.38 -8.81
N GLN A 175 -20.10 4.60 -10.11
CA GLN A 175 -20.74 5.80 -10.66
C GLN A 175 -22.21 5.92 -10.23
N LYS A 176 -22.98 4.86 -10.36
CA LYS A 176 -24.41 4.82 -10.02
C LYS A 176 -24.67 5.05 -8.52
N ARG A 177 -23.77 4.55 -7.67
CA ARG A 177 -23.87 4.62 -6.21
C ARG A 177 -23.22 5.87 -5.60
N GLY A 178 -22.46 6.64 -6.38
CA GLY A 178 -21.64 7.74 -5.85
C GLY A 178 -20.46 7.22 -5.00
N TRP A 179 -20.01 5.98 -5.23
CA TRP A 179 -18.85 5.39 -4.59
C TRP A 179 -17.57 5.80 -5.29
N GLY A 180 -16.45 5.74 -4.57
CA GLY A 180 -15.13 5.92 -5.16
C GLY A 180 -14.75 4.73 -6.04
N PHE A 181 -13.86 4.98 -6.99
CA PHE A 181 -13.32 3.94 -7.86
C PHE A 181 -11.86 4.23 -8.21
N VAL A 182 -11.00 3.21 -8.16
CA VAL A 182 -9.59 3.26 -8.59
C VAL A 182 -9.31 2.05 -9.47
N ASN A 183 -8.84 2.29 -10.69
CA ASN A 183 -8.50 1.22 -11.64
C ASN A 183 -7.00 0.93 -11.60
N PHE A 184 -6.60 -0.14 -10.91
CA PHE A 184 -5.21 -0.59 -10.92
C PHE A 184 -4.81 -1.26 -12.24
N ASN A 185 -5.75 -1.95 -12.90
CA ASN A 185 -5.47 -2.79 -14.06
C ASN A 185 -4.82 -2.01 -15.21
N THR A 186 -5.46 -0.93 -15.63
CA THR A 186 -5.01 -0.17 -16.81
C THR A 186 -3.59 0.35 -16.63
N VAL A 187 -3.32 1.06 -15.53
CA VAL A 187 -2.00 1.66 -15.29
C VAL A 187 -0.92 0.60 -15.10
N MET A 188 -1.22 -0.49 -14.38
CA MET A 188 -0.24 -1.57 -14.20
C MET A 188 0.02 -2.34 -15.49
N CYS A 189 -0.97 -2.49 -16.39
CA CYS A 189 -0.72 -3.04 -17.73
C CYS A 189 0.23 -2.18 -18.56
N GLU A 190 0.08 -0.86 -18.49
CA GLU A 190 0.96 0.09 -19.22
C GLU A 190 2.38 0.05 -18.66
N LEU A 191 2.53 0.10 -17.34
CA LEU A 191 3.83 -0.03 -16.68
C LEU A 191 4.51 -1.38 -17.00
N ASN A 192 3.76 -2.49 -16.97
CA ASN A 192 4.30 -3.80 -17.36
C ASN A 192 4.78 -3.78 -18.82
N LYS A 193 3.99 -3.23 -19.73
CA LYS A 193 4.36 -3.10 -21.14
C LYS A 193 5.64 -2.27 -21.31
N GLU A 194 5.83 -1.22 -20.53
CA GLU A 194 7.02 -0.37 -20.57
C GLU A 194 8.26 -1.13 -20.10
N ILE A 195 8.24 -1.72 -18.92
CA ILE A 195 9.40 -2.45 -18.36
C ILE A 195 9.75 -3.69 -19.20
N GLN A 196 8.76 -4.34 -19.82
CA GLN A 196 8.94 -5.52 -20.68
C GLN A 196 9.61 -5.20 -22.02
N GLN A 197 9.73 -3.93 -22.41
CA GLN A 197 10.54 -3.53 -23.57
C GLN A 197 12.04 -3.78 -23.34
N SER A 198 12.50 -3.65 -22.12
CA SER A 198 13.89 -3.88 -21.72
C SER A 198 14.14 -5.28 -21.15
N ASP A 199 13.18 -5.83 -20.42
CA ASP A 199 13.23 -7.16 -19.82
C ASP A 199 11.87 -7.86 -19.91
N SER A 200 11.74 -8.78 -20.86
CA SER A 200 10.49 -9.50 -21.12
C SER A 200 10.04 -10.40 -19.96
N THR A 201 10.87 -10.59 -18.93
CA THR A 201 10.56 -11.36 -17.71
C THR A 201 10.14 -10.47 -16.54
N ALA A 202 10.22 -9.14 -16.69
CA ALA A 202 9.83 -8.19 -15.67
C ALA A 202 8.31 -8.00 -15.62
N THR A 203 7.75 -7.94 -14.41
CA THR A 203 6.33 -7.69 -14.17
C THR A 203 6.06 -7.22 -12.78
N PHE A 204 5.11 -6.31 -12.61
CA PHE A 204 4.55 -5.92 -11.31
C PHE A 204 3.47 -6.90 -10.80
N CYS A 205 3.22 -8.00 -11.53
CA CYS A 205 2.21 -9.01 -11.16
C CYS A 205 2.81 -10.27 -10.52
N GLY A 206 4.10 -10.23 -10.17
CA GLY A 206 4.81 -11.33 -9.51
C GLY A 206 5.11 -12.54 -10.39
N GLY A 207 5.79 -13.52 -9.82
CA GLY A 207 6.30 -14.69 -10.54
C GLY A 207 5.24 -15.70 -11.00
N ASP A 208 3.98 -15.46 -10.72
CA ASP A 208 2.83 -16.28 -11.15
C ASP A 208 1.81 -15.51 -12.03
N ARG A 209 2.14 -14.31 -12.47
CA ARG A 209 1.30 -13.41 -13.29
C ARG A 209 0.11 -12.79 -12.53
N ILE A 210 -0.07 -13.08 -11.24
CA ILE A 210 -1.29 -12.80 -10.46
C ILE A 210 -0.98 -11.95 -9.24
N HIS A 211 0.04 -12.35 -8.44
CA HIS A 211 0.29 -11.82 -7.12
C HIS A 211 1.44 -10.81 -7.15
N PRO A 212 1.15 -9.51 -7.11
CA PRO A 212 2.17 -8.49 -7.03
C PRO A 212 3.14 -8.74 -5.87
N ASP A 213 4.43 -8.51 -6.11
CA ASP A 213 5.43 -8.42 -5.05
C ASP A 213 5.38 -7.03 -4.39
N LYS A 214 6.33 -6.70 -3.53
CA LYS A 214 6.35 -5.39 -2.85
C LYS A 214 6.42 -4.21 -3.84
N ASP A 215 7.01 -4.38 -5.01
CA ASP A 215 7.04 -3.40 -6.08
C ASP A 215 5.64 -3.14 -6.66
N GLY A 216 4.92 -4.17 -7.10
CA GLY A 216 3.56 -4.02 -7.60
C GLY A 216 2.60 -3.49 -6.54
N HIS A 217 2.74 -3.92 -5.27
CA HIS A 217 1.98 -3.35 -4.16
C HIS A 217 2.30 -1.86 -3.92
N MET A 218 3.53 -1.42 -4.16
CA MET A 218 3.89 0.00 -4.07
C MET A 218 3.25 0.82 -5.19
N VAL A 219 3.17 0.28 -6.42
CA VAL A 219 2.41 0.90 -7.52
C VAL A 219 0.93 1.06 -7.12
N MET A 220 0.30 0.00 -6.59
CA MET A 220 -1.10 0.05 -6.13
C MET A 220 -1.30 1.10 -5.03
N ALA A 221 -0.39 1.19 -4.07
CA ALA A 221 -0.45 2.20 -3.01
C ALA A 221 -0.35 3.62 -3.56
N TYR A 222 0.60 3.86 -4.47
CA TYR A 222 0.76 5.15 -5.16
C TYR A 222 -0.52 5.58 -5.90
N LEU A 223 -1.11 4.66 -6.68
CA LEU A 223 -2.33 4.95 -7.44
C LEU A 223 -3.51 5.29 -6.51
N PHE A 224 -3.64 4.56 -5.40
CA PHE A 224 -4.67 4.84 -4.40
C PHE A 224 -4.50 6.23 -3.76
N LEU A 225 -3.28 6.55 -3.32
CA LEU A 225 -2.95 7.86 -2.71
C LEU A 225 -3.14 9.00 -3.72
N LYS A 226 -2.77 8.79 -4.99
CA LYS A 226 -2.99 9.75 -6.07
C LYS A 226 -4.48 9.99 -6.31
N ALA A 227 -5.29 8.94 -6.31
CA ALA A 227 -6.76 9.06 -6.40
C ALA A 227 -7.37 9.80 -5.20
N GLN A 228 -6.73 9.77 -4.02
CA GLN A 228 -7.12 10.60 -2.87
C GLN A 228 -6.72 12.08 -3.01
N GLY A 229 -6.08 12.48 -4.13
CA GLY A 229 -5.62 13.85 -4.34
C GLY A 229 -4.43 14.23 -3.46
N LEU A 230 -3.59 13.27 -3.08
CA LEU A 230 -2.44 13.49 -2.22
C LEU A 230 -1.15 13.80 -3.00
N ALA A 231 -1.17 13.66 -4.33
CA ALA A 231 -0.05 14.10 -5.18
C ALA A 231 0.19 15.61 -5.02
N GLY A 232 1.47 15.99 -4.95
CA GLY A 232 1.89 17.37 -4.70
C GLY A 232 1.84 17.80 -3.23
N LYS A 233 1.52 16.88 -2.29
CA LYS A 233 1.62 17.15 -0.85
C LYS A 233 3.08 16.98 -0.41
N GLU A 234 3.74 18.11 -0.15
CA GLU A 234 5.14 18.12 0.29
C GLU A 234 5.27 17.64 1.74
N VAL A 235 6.34 16.89 2.02
CA VAL A 235 6.82 16.64 3.39
C VAL A 235 7.19 17.97 4.02
N ALA A 236 8.05 18.73 3.33
CA ALA A 236 8.39 20.11 3.66
C ALA A 236 9.08 20.79 2.47
N TYR A 237 9.00 22.11 2.45
CA TYR A 237 9.83 22.95 1.59
C TYR A 237 10.30 24.18 2.38
N PHE A 238 11.58 24.50 2.28
CA PHE A 238 12.09 25.77 2.79
C PHE A 238 13.19 26.35 1.91
N HIS A 239 13.22 27.68 1.84
CA HIS A 239 14.22 28.45 1.14
C HIS A 239 14.86 29.45 2.09
N ILE A 240 16.16 29.36 2.28
CA ILE A 240 16.97 30.26 3.11
C ILE A 240 17.86 31.10 2.23
N ASN A 241 17.87 32.41 2.44
CA ASN A 241 18.88 33.30 1.92
C ASN A 241 20.00 33.45 2.96
N ALA A 242 21.23 33.00 2.61
CA ALA A 242 22.35 32.93 3.50
C ALA A 242 22.87 34.32 3.94
N THR A 243 22.90 35.29 3.02
CA THR A 243 23.35 36.65 3.28
C THR A 243 22.38 37.39 4.21
N ASN A 244 21.09 37.29 3.94
CA ASN A 244 20.07 38.02 4.71
C ASN A 244 19.68 37.31 6.02
N ARG A 245 20.14 36.08 6.24
CA ARG A 245 19.82 35.23 7.40
C ARG A 245 18.32 35.11 7.61
N LYS A 246 17.57 34.90 6.50
CA LYS A 246 16.11 34.82 6.52
C LYS A 246 15.61 33.58 5.78
N ALA A 247 14.57 32.98 6.34
CA ALA A 247 13.72 32.07 5.59
C ALA A 247 12.86 32.90 4.62
N MET A 248 13.04 32.67 3.32
CA MET A 248 12.33 33.34 2.24
C MET A 248 10.99 32.68 1.97
N GLU A 249 10.92 31.38 2.18
CA GLU A 249 9.71 30.58 2.00
C GLU A 249 9.75 29.35 2.94
N GLU A 250 8.60 29.03 3.51
CA GLU A 250 8.38 27.86 4.37
C GLU A 250 7.02 27.24 4.01
N ARG A 251 7.00 25.97 3.66
CA ARG A 251 5.77 25.19 3.45
C ARG A 251 5.85 23.90 4.26
N ASN A 252 4.82 23.59 5.00
CA ASN A 252 4.70 22.44 5.88
C ASN A 252 5.86 22.27 6.89
N CYS A 253 6.57 23.34 7.20
CA CYS A 253 7.67 23.37 8.17
C CYS A 253 7.81 24.75 8.83
N ARG A 254 8.74 24.85 9.77
CA ARG A 254 9.16 26.10 10.40
C ARG A 254 10.66 26.14 10.55
N ILE A 255 11.27 27.27 10.18
CA ILE A 255 12.70 27.58 10.35
C ILE A 255 12.86 28.67 11.40
N THR A 256 13.77 28.46 12.33
CA THR A 256 14.10 29.43 13.39
C THR A 256 15.59 29.46 13.69
N HIS A 257 16.04 30.48 14.43
CA HIS A 257 17.44 30.61 14.91
C HIS A 257 18.48 30.56 13.79
N ILE A 258 18.22 31.24 12.66
CA ILE A 258 19.17 31.30 11.54
C ILE A 258 20.40 32.11 11.95
N LYS A 259 21.60 31.51 11.87
CA LYS A 259 22.89 32.13 12.08
C LYS A 259 23.77 31.90 10.86
N ASN A 260 24.64 32.86 10.59
CA ASN A 260 25.72 32.75 9.59
C ASN A 260 26.99 33.31 10.22
N GLU A 261 27.83 32.43 10.69
CA GLU A 261 29.05 32.75 11.46
C GLU A 261 30.16 31.79 11.05
N ASN A 262 31.40 32.33 10.87
CA ASN A 262 32.61 31.52 10.57
C ASN A 262 32.42 30.53 9.41
N ASP A 263 31.90 31.00 8.26
CA ASP A 263 31.65 30.18 7.07
C ASP A 263 30.61 29.03 7.29
N THR A 264 29.84 29.14 8.35
CA THR A 264 28.82 28.14 8.70
C THR A 264 27.44 28.80 8.83
N ILE A 265 26.45 28.25 8.10
CA ILE A 265 25.06 28.58 8.30
C ILE A 265 24.44 27.49 9.18
N SER A 266 23.76 27.90 10.22
CA SER A 266 23.01 26.99 11.09
C SER A 266 21.62 27.49 11.37
N PHE A 267 20.65 26.58 11.51
CA PHE A 267 19.27 26.91 11.83
C PHE A 267 18.53 25.71 12.43
N SER A 268 17.46 26.00 13.15
CA SER A 268 16.54 24.99 13.63
C SER A 268 15.43 24.77 12.60
N TYR A 269 15.19 23.53 12.24
CA TYR A 269 14.20 23.07 11.29
C TYR A 269 13.18 22.16 11.97
N LEU A 270 11.90 22.44 11.83
CA LEU A 270 10.79 21.60 12.28
C LEU A 270 9.80 21.39 11.13
N SER A 271 9.77 20.20 10.59
CA SER A 271 8.72 19.75 9.65
C SER A 271 7.42 19.42 10.39
N ARG A 272 6.29 19.45 9.67
CA ARG A 272 5.00 18.91 10.17
C ARG A 272 4.77 17.48 9.75
N SER A 273 5.58 16.95 8.83
CA SER A 273 5.52 15.59 8.29
C SER A 273 6.90 14.93 8.36
N LEU A 274 6.94 13.62 8.22
CA LEU A 274 8.15 12.83 8.03
C LEU A 274 8.21 12.32 6.59
N PRO A 275 9.41 12.09 6.01
CA PRO A 275 9.53 11.47 4.70
C PRO A 275 9.01 10.04 4.71
N PHE A 276 8.45 9.60 3.59
CA PHE A 276 8.07 8.19 3.40
C PHE A 276 9.35 7.34 3.25
N PRO A 277 9.57 6.33 4.11
CA PRO A 277 10.71 5.44 4.00
C PRO A 277 10.43 4.38 2.93
N VAL A 278 11.26 4.34 1.88
CA VAL A 278 11.08 3.37 0.79
C VAL A 278 11.62 2.02 1.21
N ASP A 279 10.76 1.00 1.21
CA ASP A 279 11.12 -0.37 1.55
C ASP A 279 12.09 -0.97 0.50
N THR A 280 13.21 -1.47 0.97
CA THR A 280 14.30 -2.04 0.14
C THR A 280 14.48 -3.54 0.34
N ILE A 281 13.65 -4.16 1.18
CA ILE A 281 13.74 -5.57 1.54
C ILE A 281 12.71 -6.35 0.75
N PRO A 282 13.11 -7.30 -0.11
CA PRO A 282 12.15 -8.12 -0.84
C PRO A 282 11.37 -9.02 0.12
N ARG A 283 10.17 -9.41 -0.28
CA ARG A 283 9.43 -10.45 0.40
C ARG A 283 10.19 -11.79 0.24
N TRP A 284 10.13 -12.66 1.24
CA TRP A 284 10.73 -13.98 1.15
C TRP A 284 10.25 -14.75 -0.10
N GLY A 285 11.20 -15.27 -0.88
CA GLY A 285 10.90 -15.98 -2.13
C GLY A 285 10.66 -15.09 -3.35
N THR A 286 10.80 -13.76 -3.23
CA THR A 286 10.60 -12.79 -4.32
C THR A 286 11.80 -11.87 -4.48
N LYS A 287 11.82 -11.05 -5.56
CA LYS A 287 12.90 -10.10 -5.83
C LYS A 287 12.44 -8.64 -5.81
N GLY A 288 11.16 -8.36 -6.12
CA GLY A 288 10.63 -7.00 -6.23
C GLY A 288 10.56 -6.28 -4.88
N THR A 289 11.06 -5.05 -4.82
CA THR A 289 11.02 -4.16 -3.66
C THR A 289 10.26 -2.88 -3.96
N ALA A 290 9.79 -2.15 -2.94
CA ALA A 290 9.17 -0.85 -3.17
C ALA A 290 10.14 0.14 -3.85
N ARG A 291 11.46 0.01 -3.63
CA ARG A 291 12.49 0.81 -4.32
C ARG A 291 12.46 0.60 -5.83
N ASP A 292 12.19 -0.61 -6.30
CA ASP A 292 12.15 -0.88 -7.74
C ASP A 292 10.95 -0.19 -8.38
N ALA A 293 9.81 -0.18 -7.70
CA ALA A 293 8.62 0.54 -8.14
C ALA A 293 8.85 2.06 -8.22
N VAL A 294 9.44 2.69 -7.20
CA VAL A 294 9.61 4.16 -7.17
C VAL A 294 10.61 4.68 -8.20
N ARG A 295 11.35 3.80 -8.88
CA ARG A 295 12.16 4.14 -10.06
C ARG A 295 11.34 4.21 -11.34
N GLN A 296 10.18 3.57 -11.37
CA GLN A 296 9.29 3.48 -12.54
C GLN A 296 8.07 4.40 -12.44
N ILE A 297 7.71 4.85 -11.23
CA ILE A 297 6.60 5.76 -10.96
C ILE A 297 7.12 7.06 -10.34
N PRO A 298 6.47 8.21 -10.54
CA PRO A 298 6.93 9.50 -10.02
C PRO A 298 6.59 9.69 -8.53
N PHE A 299 6.73 8.63 -7.72
CA PHE A 299 6.39 8.69 -6.29
C PHE A 299 7.23 9.70 -5.52
N MET A 300 8.54 9.73 -5.76
CA MET A 300 9.43 10.67 -5.06
C MET A 300 9.10 12.12 -5.42
N GLN A 301 8.75 12.40 -6.67
CA GLN A 301 8.42 13.74 -7.18
C GLN A 301 7.02 14.21 -6.76
N GLU A 302 6.06 13.30 -6.68
CA GLU A 302 4.67 13.65 -6.40
C GLU A 302 4.25 13.47 -4.93
N MET A 303 4.91 12.56 -4.19
CA MET A 303 4.45 12.11 -2.87
C MET A 303 5.49 12.27 -1.76
N ASN A 304 6.78 12.51 -2.07
CA ASN A 304 7.85 12.44 -1.07
C ASN A 304 8.91 13.53 -1.26
N GLN A 305 8.46 14.80 -1.20
CA GLN A 305 9.33 15.98 -1.39
C GLN A 305 9.60 16.66 -0.06
N GLU A 306 10.87 16.64 0.38
CA GLU A 306 11.41 17.40 1.53
C GLU A 306 12.53 18.29 1.04
N ILE A 307 12.18 19.47 0.53
CA ILE A 307 13.12 20.30 -0.23
C ILE A 307 13.80 21.34 0.66
N MET A 308 15.11 21.25 0.73
CA MET A 308 16.01 22.26 1.30
C MET A 308 16.64 23.09 0.17
N LYS A 309 16.34 24.38 0.12
CA LYS A 309 16.94 25.34 -0.81
C LYS A 309 17.71 26.41 -0.05
N VAL A 310 18.98 26.68 -0.46
CA VAL A 310 19.79 27.73 0.15
C VAL A 310 20.48 28.53 -0.94
N THR A 311 20.31 29.85 -0.92
CA THR A 311 20.85 30.78 -1.91
C THR A 311 21.87 31.73 -1.30
N ASP A 312 22.60 32.43 -2.17
CA ASP A 312 23.67 33.40 -1.80
C ASP A 312 24.83 32.75 -1.06
N LEU A 313 25.19 31.56 -1.50
CA LEU A 313 26.36 30.80 -1.11
C LEU A 313 27.41 30.80 -2.22
N HIS A 314 28.70 30.62 -1.88
CA HIS A 314 29.79 30.50 -2.84
C HIS A 314 30.77 29.41 -2.41
N GLY A 315 30.99 28.40 -3.27
CA GLY A 315 31.90 27.29 -3.03
C GLY A 315 31.16 25.97 -2.70
N ASN A 316 31.89 25.07 -2.05
CA ASN A 316 31.42 23.74 -1.68
C ASN A 316 31.09 23.69 -0.18
N PHE A 317 30.06 22.95 0.17
CA PHE A 317 29.51 22.88 1.53
C PHE A 317 29.26 21.45 1.96
N ARG A 318 29.63 21.17 3.21
CA ARG A 318 29.20 19.99 3.94
C ARG A 318 27.92 20.32 4.68
N VAL A 319 26.93 19.43 4.60
CA VAL A 319 25.66 19.58 5.32
C VAL A 319 25.54 18.51 6.38
N THR A 320 25.19 18.92 7.59
CA THR A 320 24.89 18.01 8.70
C THR A 320 23.51 18.30 9.27
N ILE A 321 22.81 17.25 9.74
CA ILE A 321 21.56 17.33 10.49
C ILE A 321 21.78 16.63 11.84
N ASP A 322 21.59 17.36 12.95
CA ASP A 322 21.85 16.87 14.31
C ASP A 322 23.26 16.24 14.47
N GLY A 323 24.26 16.80 13.75
CA GLY A 323 25.64 16.31 13.73
C GLY A 323 25.91 15.15 12.77
N THR A 324 24.90 14.57 12.15
CA THR A 324 25.07 13.53 11.12
C THR A 324 25.35 14.19 9.78
N GLU A 325 26.47 13.89 9.14
CA GLU A 325 26.77 14.33 7.77
C GLU A 325 25.83 13.65 6.80
N ILE A 326 25.13 14.45 5.98
CA ILE A 326 24.15 13.97 5.01
C ILE A 326 24.63 14.10 3.56
N GLY A 327 25.70 14.85 3.33
CA GLY A 327 26.33 15.01 2.02
C GLY A 327 27.07 16.32 1.87
N CYS A 328 27.70 16.46 0.69
CA CYS A 328 28.38 17.68 0.26
C CYS A 328 27.82 18.14 -1.07
N TRP A 329 27.57 19.45 -1.21
CA TRP A 329 27.01 20.06 -2.41
C TRP A 329 27.66 21.39 -2.70
N ASP A 330 27.72 21.76 -3.97
CA ASP A 330 28.11 23.09 -4.35
C ASP A 330 26.97 24.11 -4.16
N SER A 331 27.33 25.40 -4.24
CA SER A 331 26.34 26.49 -4.07
C SER A 331 25.22 26.47 -5.13
N ASN A 332 25.47 25.96 -6.32
CA ASN A 332 24.50 25.88 -7.40
C ASN A 332 23.46 24.75 -7.11
N GLU A 333 23.95 23.60 -6.65
CA GLU A 333 23.07 22.49 -6.23
C GLU A 333 22.16 22.91 -5.07
N LEU A 334 22.71 23.53 -4.02
CA LEU A 334 21.95 24.05 -2.89
C LEU A 334 20.93 25.13 -3.32
N SER A 335 21.26 25.94 -4.33
CA SER A 335 20.37 26.96 -4.86
C SER A 335 19.23 26.40 -5.69
N LYS A 336 19.39 25.23 -6.30
CA LYS A 336 18.33 24.50 -7.00
C LYS A 336 17.39 23.79 -6.03
N GLY A 337 17.92 23.33 -4.92
CA GLY A 337 17.21 22.59 -3.88
C GLY A 337 17.58 21.10 -3.85
N ILE A 338 17.74 20.58 -2.64
CA ILE A 338 18.06 19.18 -2.35
C ILE A 338 16.83 18.52 -1.74
N ASN A 339 16.42 17.36 -2.27
CA ASN A 339 15.34 16.57 -1.67
C ASN A 339 15.91 15.71 -0.51
N LEU A 340 15.71 16.14 0.71
CA LEU A 340 16.17 15.43 1.92
C LEU A 340 15.49 14.06 2.09
N ALA A 341 14.28 13.86 1.54
CA ALA A 341 13.57 12.60 1.60
C ALA A 341 14.24 11.47 0.78
N GLU A 342 15.20 11.79 -0.10
CA GLU A 342 16.01 10.82 -0.84
C GLU A 342 17.28 10.40 -0.10
N ILE A 343 17.61 11.11 0.98
CA ILE A 343 18.86 10.92 1.75
C ILE A 343 18.56 10.05 2.98
N THR A 344 18.85 8.78 2.85
CA THR A 344 18.47 7.75 3.84
C THR A 344 19.15 7.89 5.21
N CYS A 345 20.31 8.56 5.30
CA CYS A 345 21.01 8.78 6.56
C CYS A 345 20.50 9.99 7.36
N THR A 346 19.55 10.78 6.86
CA THR A 346 18.96 11.88 7.63
C THR A 346 18.25 11.36 8.88
N PRO A 347 18.36 12.06 10.05
CA PRO A 347 17.70 11.60 11.28
C PRO A 347 16.19 11.44 11.17
N GLN A 348 15.50 12.27 10.38
CA GLN A 348 14.06 12.15 10.14
C GLN A 348 13.73 10.93 9.26
N TYR A 349 14.58 10.58 8.29
CA TYR A 349 14.40 9.35 7.52
C TYR A 349 14.59 8.11 8.40
N GLN A 350 15.59 8.11 9.28
CA GLN A 350 15.82 7.03 10.25
C GLN A 350 14.65 6.89 11.23
N GLN A 351 14.05 8.01 11.65
CA GLN A 351 12.80 8.01 12.42
C GLN A 351 11.67 7.34 11.64
N SER A 352 11.52 7.64 10.36
CA SER A 352 10.51 7.01 9.48
C SER A 352 10.75 5.51 9.27
N LEU A 353 12.00 5.08 9.16
CA LEU A 353 12.35 3.65 9.09
C LEU A 353 11.89 2.89 10.33
N SER A 354 12.05 3.48 11.52
CA SER A 354 11.56 2.86 12.76
C SER A 354 10.04 2.68 12.74
N ILE A 355 9.30 3.64 12.18
CA ILE A 355 7.84 3.55 12.00
C ILE A 355 7.51 2.42 11.01
N MET A 356 8.23 2.32 9.89
CA MET A 356 8.04 1.26 8.91
C MET A 356 8.25 -0.12 9.52
N TYR A 357 9.32 -0.33 10.27
CA TYR A 357 9.59 -1.62 10.90
C TYR A 357 8.53 -2.01 11.95
N LEU A 358 8.06 -1.07 12.77
CA LEU A 358 6.93 -1.34 13.68
C LEU A 358 5.65 -1.70 12.92
N ASN A 359 5.41 -1.05 11.79
CA ASN A 359 4.26 -1.37 10.93
C ASN A 359 4.41 -2.75 10.25
N GLU A 360 5.62 -3.17 9.88
CA GLU A 360 5.89 -4.52 9.34
C GLU A 360 5.62 -5.59 10.40
N GLU A 361 6.07 -5.40 11.65
CA GLU A 361 5.76 -6.30 12.78
C GLU A 361 4.25 -6.41 13.00
N ARG A 362 3.55 -5.28 13.01
CA ARG A 362 2.08 -5.26 13.08
C ARG A 362 1.45 -6.10 11.97
N CYS A 363 1.93 -5.93 10.71
CA CYS A 363 1.44 -6.70 9.57
C CYS A 363 1.68 -8.21 9.72
N ALA A 364 2.84 -8.59 10.25
CA ALA A 364 3.19 -9.99 10.47
C ALA A 364 2.22 -10.66 11.46
N ILE A 365 1.83 -9.94 12.53
CA ILE A 365 0.86 -10.45 13.50
C ILE A 365 -0.55 -10.47 12.90
N GLU A 366 -0.97 -9.40 12.20
CA GLU A 366 -2.28 -9.35 11.54
C GLU A 366 -2.43 -10.49 10.53
N LYS A 367 -1.36 -10.87 9.83
CA LYS A 367 -1.35 -12.01 8.91
C LYS A 367 -1.71 -13.32 9.61
N ARG A 368 -1.25 -13.55 10.85
CA ARG A 368 -1.63 -14.75 11.62
C ARG A 368 -3.13 -14.81 11.87
N LEU A 369 -3.75 -13.67 12.18
CA LEU A 369 -5.21 -13.55 12.35
C LEU A 369 -5.94 -13.78 11.01
N ARG A 370 -5.43 -13.29 9.88
CA ARG A 370 -6.00 -13.56 8.55
C ARG A 370 -5.89 -15.03 8.16
N GLN A 371 -4.77 -15.67 8.46
CA GLN A 371 -4.58 -17.11 8.27
C GLN A 371 -5.59 -17.96 9.06
N TYR A 372 -5.91 -17.55 10.30
CA TYR A 372 -6.98 -18.17 11.06
C TYR A 372 -8.33 -18.04 10.34
N MET A 373 -8.68 -16.85 9.86
CA MET A 373 -9.92 -16.62 9.12
C MET A 373 -9.97 -17.40 7.80
N ALA A 374 -8.83 -17.54 7.11
CA ALA A 374 -8.73 -18.38 5.91
C ALA A 374 -9.02 -19.85 6.23
N MET A 375 -8.50 -20.39 7.33
CA MET A 375 -8.86 -21.74 7.78
C MET A 375 -10.36 -21.89 8.03
N GLN A 376 -11.00 -20.88 8.63
CA GLN A 376 -12.43 -20.91 8.90
C GLN A 376 -13.26 -20.92 7.61
N TYR A 377 -13.01 -20.00 6.69
CA TYR A 377 -13.88 -19.80 5.52
C TYR A 377 -13.54 -20.67 4.32
N VAL A 378 -12.29 -21.10 4.18
CA VAL A 378 -11.88 -21.94 3.05
C VAL A 378 -11.91 -23.43 3.39
N PHE A 379 -11.53 -23.80 4.63
CA PHE A 379 -11.43 -25.21 5.03
C PHE A 379 -12.63 -25.69 5.88
N PHE A 380 -12.89 -25.03 7.02
CA PHE A 380 -13.87 -25.52 7.99
C PHE A 380 -15.35 -25.29 7.56
N LYS A 381 -15.62 -24.22 6.80
CA LYS A 381 -16.95 -23.93 6.28
C LYS A 381 -17.58 -25.14 5.58
N HIS A 382 -16.82 -25.80 4.72
CA HIS A 382 -17.30 -26.92 3.91
C HIS A 382 -17.43 -28.25 4.69
N ARG A 383 -17.02 -28.25 5.97
CA ARG A 383 -17.05 -29.41 6.87
C ARG A 383 -18.03 -29.23 8.02
N GLY A 384 -18.81 -28.14 8.03
CA GLY A 384 -19.71 -27.81 9.13
C GLY A 384 -18.99 -27.48 10.45
N LEU A 385 -17.72 -27.11 10.38
CA LEU A 385 -16.85 -26.83 11.55
C LEU A 385 -16.48 -25.36 11.65
N LEU A 386 -17.20 -24.47 10.99
CA LEU A 386 -16.93 -23.02 11.00
C LEU A 386 -16.94 -22.50 12.45
N PHE A 387 -15.83 -21.93 12.89
CA PHE A 387 -15.58 -21.42 14.24
C PHE A 387 -15.81 -22.44 15.38
N ALA A 388 -15.75 -23.72 15.09
CA ALA A 388 -15.88 -24.76 16.10
C ALA A 388 -14.72 -24.74 17.10
N ASP A 389 -13.49 -24.49 16.62
CA ASP A 389 -12.25 -24.34 17.42
C ASP A 389 -12.13 -25.41 18.52
N ASN A 390 -12.47 -26.65 18.21
CA ASN A 390 -12.48 -27.80 19.13
C ASN A 390 -11.64 -28.98 18.59
N LYS A 391 -11.67 -30.09 19.33
CA LYS A 391 -10.96 -31.30 18.96
C LYS A 391 -11.33 -31.82 17.57
N ALA A 392 -12.62 -31.77 17.20
CA ALA A 392 -13.08 -32.24 15.87
C ALA A 392 -12.49 -31.41 14.74
N ALA A 393 -12.44 -30.08 14.90
CA ALA A 393 -11.82 -29.17 13.93
C ALA A 393 -10.31 -29.43 13.82
N LEU A 394 -9.62 -29.64 14.96
CA LEU A 394 -8.20 -29.94 14.97
C LEU A 394 -7.89 -31.28 14.29
N ASP A 395 -8.68 -32.33 14.60
CA ASP A 395 -8.53 -33.67 14.01
C ASP A 395 -8.78 -33.62 12.48
N ALA A 396 -9.80 -32.88 12.01
CA ALA A 396 -10.05 -32.68 10.59
C ALA A 396 -8.88 -31.98 9.88
N ALA A 397 -8.35 -30.90 10.47
CA ALA A 397 -7.19 -30.20 9.92
C ALA A 397 -5.94 -31.08 9.92
N LYS A 398 -5.74 -31.89 10.97
CA LYS A 398 -4.61 -32.84 11.05
C LYS A 398 -4.69 -33.92 9.97
N ALA A 399 -5.90 -34.45 9.72
CA ALA A 399 -6.11 -35.52 8.73
C ALA A 399 -5.77 -35.07 7.30
N GLU A 400 -6.01 -33.78 6.97
CA GLU A 400 -5.77 -33.23 5.63
C GLU A 400 -4.50 -32.37 5.53
N ARG A 401 -3.65 -32.38 6.57
CA ARG A 401 -2.45 -31.51 6.63
C ARG A 401 -1.54 -31.66 5.42
N GLU A 402 -1.33 -32.86 4.92
CA GLU A 402 -0.38 -33.11 3.82
C GLU A 402 -1.06 -33.06 2.44
N SER A 403 -2.37 -33.23 2.37
CA SER A 403 -3.14 -33.32 1.12
C SER A 403 -3.82 -32.02 0.69
N HIS A 404 -4.25 -31.18 1.64
CA HIS A 404 -4.96 -29.95 1.34
C HIS A 404 -3.99 -28.76 1.24
N TYR A 405 -3.95 -28.11 0.08
CA TYR A 405 -3.00 -27.03 -0.24
C TYR A 405 -2.93 -25.91 0.82
N LEU A 406 -4.09 -25.49 1.36
CA LEU A 406 -4.16 -24.44 2.37
C LEU A 406 -3.71 -24.93 3.76
N VAL A 407 -4.22 -26.11 4.18
CA VAL A 407 -3.97 -26.64 5.53
C VAL A 407 -2.48 -26.94 5.73
N LYS A 408 -1.80 -27.41 4.69
CA LYS A 408 -0.35 -27.64 4.71
C LYS A 408 0.44 -26.44 5.23
N TYR A 409 0.07 -25.25 4.81
CA TYR A 409 0.77 -24.02 5.19
C TYR A 409 0.22 -23.37 6.46
N LEU A 410 -1.07 -23.56 6.77
CA LEU A 410 -1.74 -22.86 7.86
C LEU A 410 -1.96 -23.70 9.11
N TYR A 411 -1.73 -25.00 9.06
CA TYR A 411 -1.95 -25.91 10.19
C TYR A 411 -1.25 -25.45 11.48
N THR A 412 0.04 -25.15 11.41
CA THR A 412 0.82 -24.73 12.59
C THR A 412 0.28 -23.43 13.20
N ASN A 413 -0.11 -22.46 12.37
CA ASN A 413 -0.75 -21.24 12.86
C ASN A 413 -2.12 -21.54 13.48
N TYR A 414 -2.93 -22.41 12.86
CA TYR A 414 -4.24 -22.78 13.36
C TYR A 414 -4.19 -23.46 14.73
N THR A 415 -3.20 -24.34 14.97
CA THR A 415 -3.07 -25.02 16.28
C THR A 415 -2.90 -24.06 17.46
N GLN A 416 -2.42 -22.83 17.21
CA GLN A 416 -2.34 -21.76 18.20
C GLN A 416 -3.57 -20.86 18.13
N ALA A 417 -3.94 -20.46 16.92
CA ALA A 417 -5.02 -19.49 16.66
C ALA A 417 -6.42 -20.02 17.01
N MET A 418 -6.61 -21.35 17.15
CA MET A 418 -7.88 -21.92 17.62
C MET A 418 -8.24 -21.48 19.04
N PHE A 419 -7.24 -21.10 19.85
CA PHE A 419 -7.48 -20.59 21.22
C PHE A 419 -7.82 -19.09 21.19
N PRO A 420 -9.00 -18.66 21.68
CA PRO A 420 -9.38 -17.25 21.70
C PRO A 420 -8.35 -16.36 22.41
N GLN A 421 -7.77 -16.82 23.51
CA GLN A 421 -6.76 -16.11 24.31
C GLN A 421 -5.53 -15.74 23.49
N ILE A 422 -5.12 -16.60 22.56
CA ILE A 422 -3.98 -16.33 21.65
C ILE A 422 -4.35 -15.24 20.65
N ARG A 423 -5.54 -15.30 20.06
CA ARG A 423 -6.02 -14.25 19.14
C ARG A 423 -6.17 -12.90 19.84
N GLU A 424 -6.65 -12.90 21.07
CA GLU A 424 -6.75 -11.68 21.92
C GLU A 424 -5.37 -11.10 22.22
N ALA A 425 -4.38 -11.95 22.56
CA ALA A 425 -3.00 -11.53 22.81
C ALA A 425 -2.38 -10.90 21.55
N TRP A 426 -2.54 -11.54 20.38
CA TRP A 426 -2.08 -10.98 19.12
C TRP A 426 -2.76 -9.65 18.79
N GLN A 427 -4.06 -9.51 19.06
CA GLN A 427 -4.76 -8.25 18.87
C GLN A 427 -4.24 -7.15 19.80
N ALA A 428 -3.96 -7.47 21.06
CA ALA A 428 -3.39 -6.53 22.02
C ALA A 428 -1.98 -6.08 21.60
N GLU A 429 -1.16 -6.99 21.06
CA GLU A 429 0.17 -6.66 20.53
C GLU A 429 0.08 -5.73 19.30
N ILE A 430 -0.85 -5.96 18.37
CA ILE A 430 -1.14 -5.05 17.26
C ILE A 430 -1.50 -3.66 17.79
N ASP A 431 -2.36 -3.57 18.80
CA ASP A 431 -2.81 -2.31 19.39
C ASP A 431 -1.66 -1.55 20.06
N GLN A 432 -0.75 -2.28 20.74
CA GLN A 432 0.46 -1.72 21.33
C GLN A 432 1.42 -1.17 20.27
N LEU A 433 1.66 -1.90 19.17
CA LEU A 433 2.50 -1.45 18.08
C LEU A 433 1.94 -0.18 17.42
N ILE A 434 0.63 -0.12 17.19
CA ILE A 434 -0.03 1.09 16.67
C ILE A 434 0.17 2.27 17.63
N THR A 435 -0.01 2.04 18.92
CA THR A 435 0.20 3.07 19.94
C THR A 435 1.65 3.60 19.93
N GLN A 436 2.62 2.69 19.82
CA GLN A 436 4.02 3.05 19.73
C GLN A 436 4.34 3.83 18.45
N ILE A 437 3.78 3.45 17.32
CA ILE A 437 3.93 4.18 16.05
C ILE A 437 3.45 5.62 16.20
N TYR A 438 2.23 5.85 16.71
CA TYR A 438 1.67 7.21 16.87
C TYR A 438 2.34 8.02 17.98
N LYS A 439 3.12 7.37 18.86
CA LYS A 439 3.99 8.05 19.83
C LYS A 439 5.27 8.57 19.19
N ILE A 440 5.90 7.80 18.29
CA ILE A 440 7.21 8.14 17.71
C ILE A 440 7.11 8.83 16.34
N ASN A 441 5.92 8.91 15.72
CA ASN A 441 5.76 9.52 14.40
C ASN A 441 5.69 11.06 14.41
N LYS A 442 5.87 11.69 15.57
CA LYS A 442 5.89 13.15 15.68
C LYS A 442 7.22 13.69 15.20
N PRO A 443 7.24 14.61 14.20
CA PRO A 443 8.47 15.25 13.77
C PRO A 443 9.18 15.98 14.91
N LEU A 444 10.49 15.93 14.92
CA LEU A 444 11.34 16.58 15.93
C LEU A 444 12.06 17.79 15.32
N THR A 445 12.32 18.81 16.16
CA THR A 445 13.16 19.93 15.75
C THR A 445 14.58 19.43 15.49
N ARG A 446 15.13 19.75 14.32
CA ARG A 446 16.46 19.36 13.86
C ARG A 446 17.37 20.58 13.77
N LEU A 447 18.64 20.41 14.12
CA LEU A 447 19.66 21.41 13.89
C LEU A 447 20.36 21.11 12.55
N ILE A 448 20.19 21.98 11.57
CA ILE A 448 20.88 21.87 10.28
C ILE A 448 22.08 22.83 10.29
N LYS A 449 23.26 22.33 9.86
CA LYS A 449 24.46 23.13 9.64
C LYS A 449 24.96 22.92 8.22
N ILE A 450 25.38 24.01 7.60
CA ILE A 450 25.93 24.06 6.24
C ILE A 450 27.28 24.75 6.37
N GLU A 451 28.37 23.96 6.36
CA GLU A 451 29.71 24.38 6.63
C GLU A 451 30.52 24.44 5.32
N ARG A 452 31.20 25.58 5.08
CA ARG A 452 32.03 25.72 3.88
C ARG A 452 33.23 24.78 3.97
N ILE A 453 33.48 24.01 2.92
CA ILE A 453 34.66 23.18 2.78
C ILE A 453 35.79 24.10 2.31
N LYS A 454 36.88 24.21 3.10
CA LYS A 454 38.10 24.95 2.72
C LYS A 454 38.85 24.08 1.74
N GLU A 455 39.27 24.66 0.63
CA GLU A 455 40.18 24.07 -0.35
C GLU A 455 41.53 23.75 0.25
#